data_774daa8854212b059dde02343d320e4b
#
_entry.id   774daa8854212b059dde02343d320e4b
#
_cell.length_a   1.000
_cell.length_b   1.000
_cell.length_c   1.000
_cell.angle_alpha   90.00
_cell.angle_beta   90.00
_cell.angle_gamma   90.00
#
_symmetry.space_group_name_H-M   'P 1'
#
loop_
_entity.id
_entity.type
_entity.pdbx_description
1 polymer ?
#
loop_
_entity_poly.entity_id
_entity_poly.type
_entity_poly.pdbx_seq_one_letter_code
_entity_poly.pdbx_strand_id
1 'polypeptide(L)'
;MSDALKILFLDIETKATVIKTWGLYDINASLNQIISRGTVICWAAKWNDSKEIIFDADWISSHKRMIKHIHTLIDEADVVCHYNGQAFDMKELNRQFLLEGLPPPSPYTQLDLLRVIKRNFRFISNKLDNVAQELGVGAKIQHSGMDLWNAVDKKDTEARKLMQKYNEQDTLLLEKLYNKLLPWLGGYINHNSYTSYVVCPTCGSNHLNKRGFQKSNTRTYQRWRCMSCGSWSRSSNSIKSETKSNSVISIR
;
A
#
# COMPACT_ATOMS: atom_id res chain seq x y z
N MET A 1 -10.34 8.94 -21.80
CA MET A 1 -9.61 8.20 -20.77
C MET A 1 -10.06 8.77 -19.43
N SER A 2 -10.35 7.95 -18.43
CA SER A 2 -10.80 8.41 -17.13
C SER A 2 -9.64 9.16 -16.45
N ASP A 3 -9.80 10.45 -16.18
CA ASP A 3 -8.83 11.30 -15.48
C ASP A 3 -8.77 11.00 -13.97
N ALA A 4 -9.16 9.82 -13.53
CA ALA A 4 -9.20 9.45 -12.12
C ALA A 4 -7.95 8.65 -11.74
N LEU A 5 -7.33 9.01 -10.62
CA LEU A 5 -6.17 8.31 -10.04
C LEU A 5 -6.53 6.85 -9.74
N LYS A 6 -5.81 5.91 -10.36
CA LYS A 6 -5.97 4.46 -10.17
C LYS A 6 -5.15 3.99 -8.98
N ILE A 7 -5.80 3.67 -7.87
CA ILE A 7 -5.15 3.12 -6.68
C ILE A 7 -5.47 1.64 -6.57
N LEU A 8 -4.44 0.81 -6.54
CA LEU A 8 -4.53 -0.63 -6.32
C LEU A 8 -4.15 -0.94 -4.87
N PHE A 9 -5.08 -1.46 -4.08
CA PHE A 9 -4.79 -2.10 -2.79
C PHE A 9 -4.31 -3.50 -3.05
N LEU A 10 -3.20 -3.90 -2.43
CA LEU A 10 -2.54 -5.18 -2.71
C LEU A 10 -1.98 -5.79 -1.43
N ASP A 11 -2.19 -7.10 -1.28
CA ASP A 11 -1.58 -7.95 -0.26
C ASP A 11 -1.21 -9.30 -0.87
N ILE A 12 -0.06 -9.85 -0.49
CA ILE A 12 0.43 -11.14 -1.01
C ILE A 12 0.66 -12.12 0.11
N GLU A 13 0.53 -13.42 -0.19
CA GLU A 13 0.95 -14.50 0.69
C GLU A 13 2.09 -15.31 0.08
N THR A 14 3.05 -15.66 0.91
CA THR A 14 4.23 -16.39 0.47
C THR A 14 4.38 -17.68 1.24
N LYS A 15 4.88 -18.69 0.56
CA LYS A 15 5.30 -19.92 1.19
C LYS A 15 6.69 -19.76 1.83
N ALA A 16 6.90 -20.43 2.96
CA ALA A 16 8.17 -20.39 3.67
C ALA A 16 9.32 -21.04 2.89
N THR A 17 10.53 -20.50 3.08
CA THR A 17 11.74 -21.24 2.68
C THR A 17 11.96 -22.41 3.63
N VAL A 18 12.15 -23.60 3.10
CA VAL A 18 12.42 -24.82 3.87
C VAL A 18 13.93 -25.09 3.87
N ILE A 19 14.48 -25.28 5.05
CA ILE A 19 15.91 -25.56 5.25
C ILE A 19 16.11 -26.85 6.07
N LYS A 20 17.25 -27.52 5.87
CA LYS A 20 17.76 -28.56 6.78
C LYS A 20 18.65 -27.92 7.84
N THR A 21 18.38 -28.20 9.11
CA THR A 21 19.17 -27.68 10.24
C THR A 21 19.37 -28.76 11.29
N TRP A 22 20.47 -28.66 12.03
CA TRP A 22 20.79 -29.58 13.13
C TRP A 22 20.14 -29.17 14.46
N GLY A 23 19.73 -27.89 14.59
CA GLY A 23 19.14 -27.33 15.80
C GLY A 23 17.98 -26.39 15.49
N LEU A 24 17.28 -25.94 16.55
CA LEU A 24 16.13 -25.02 16.43
C LEU A 24 16.47 -23.57 16.79
N TYR A 25 17.62 -23.34 17.45
CA TYR A 25 18.04 -22.02 17.93
C TYR A 25 19.33 -21.58 17.24
N ASP A 26 19.54 -20.29 17.15
CA ASP A 26 20.74 -19.63 16.57
C ASP A 26 21.11 -20.15 15.17
N ILE A 27 20.08 -20.36 14.33
CA ILE A 27 20.26 -20.94 13.01
C ILE A 27 20.79 -19.88 12.05
N ASN A 28 22.06 -20.08 11.59
CA ASN A 28 22.63 -19.40 10.44
C ASN A 28 22.75 -20.38 9.28
N ALA A 29 21.68 -20.50 8.49
CA ALA A 29 21.60 -21.47 7.41
C ALA A 29 22.41 -21.02 6.20
N SER A 30 23.27 -21.88 5.68
CA SER A 30 23.95 -21.69 4.40
C SER A 30 23.06 -22.05 3.22
N LEU A 31 23.38 -21.55 2.02
CA LEU A 31 22.56 -21.76 0.82
C LEU A 31 22.39 -23.23 0.44
N ASN A 32 23.35 -24.09 0.75
CA ASN A 32 23.29 -25.53 0.48
C ASN A 32 22.35 -26.30 1.43
N GLN A 33 21.88 -25.67 2.50
CA GLN A 33 20.87 -26.23 3.41
C GLN A 33 19.45 -25.97 2.94
N ILE A 34 19.25 -25.13 1.90
CA ILE A 34 17.93 -24.81 1.38
C ILE A 34 17.39 -26.02 0.60
N ILE A 35 16.23 -26.56 1.05
CA ILE A 35 15.47 -27.61 0.35
C ILE A 35 14.56 -26.97 -0.71
N SER A 36 13.80 -25.96 -0.31
CA SER A 36 12.92 -25.22 -1.21
C SER A 36 12.89 -23.74 -0.85
N ARG A 37 12.91 -22.88 -1.85
CA ARG A 37 12.81 -21.43 -1.67
C ARG A 37 11.35 -21.00 -1.52
N GLY A 38 11.14 -20.01 -0.68
CA GLY A 38 9.87 -19.32 -0.60
C GLY A 38 9.50 -18.63 -1.92
N THR A 39 8.21 -18.58 -2.20
CA THR A 39 7.64 -17.93 -3.38
C THR A 39 6.25 -17.40 -3.07
N VAL A 40 5.72 -16.48 -3.87
CA VAL A 40 4.34 -16.04 -3.79
C VAL A 40 3.41 -17.21 -4.14
N ILE A 41 2.42 -17.46 -3.30
CA ILE A 41 1.42 -18.54 -3.51
C ILE A 41 0.04 -18.00 -3.87
N CYS A 42 -0.30 -16.82 -3.40
CA CYS A 42 -1.51 -16.09 -3.79
C CYS A 42 -1.35 -14.60 -3.53
N TRP A 43 -2.26 -13.84 -4.07
CA TRP A 43 -2.42 -12.42 -3.82
C TRP A 43 -3.89 -12.02 -3.93
N ALA A 44 -4.26 -10.99 -3.19
CA ALA A 44 -5.54 -10.30 -3.31
C ALA A 44 -5.30 -8.84 -3.65
N ALA A 45 -6.07 -8.32 -4.58
CA ALA A 45 -5.99 -6.92 -5.00
C ALA A 45 -7.38 -6.30 -5.18
N LYS A 46 -7.48 -4.98 -5.01
CA LYS A 46 -8.74 -4.27 -5.16
C LYS A 46 -8.47 -2.84 -5.67
N TRP A 47 -9.21 -2.42 -6.69
CA TRP A 47 -9.20 -1.04 -7.13
C TRP A 47 -10.02 -0.15 -6.18
N ASN A 48 -9.56 1.09 -5.97
CA ASN A 48 -10.24 2.05 -5.08
C ASN A 48 -11.66 2.44 -5.52
N ASP A 49 -11.98 2.29 -6.79
CA ASP A 49 -13.28 2.61 -7.39
C ASP A 49 -14.17 1.37 -7.64
N SER A 50 -13.67 0.17 -7.31
CA SER A 50 -14.39 -1.10 -7.46
C SER A 50 -14.87 -1.65 -6.12
N LYS A 51 -15.97 -2.39 -6.15
CA LYS A 51 -16.42 -3.22 -5.02
C LYS A 51 -15.85 -4.64 -5.07
N GLU A 52 -15.32 -5.04 -6.22
CA GLU A 52 -14.81 -6.38 -6.45
C GLU A 52 -13.39 -6.52 -5.94
N ILE A 53 -13.11 -7.67 -5.32
CA ILE A 53 -11.77 -8.11 -4.98
C ILE A 53 -11.32 -9.07 -6.08
N ILE A 54 -10.12 -8.85 -6.56
CA ILE A 54 -9.45 -9.73 -7.50
C ILE A 54 -8.53 -10.62 -6.69
N PHE A 55 -8.65 -11.92 -6.87
CA PHE A 55 -7.81 -12.92 -6.21
C PHE A 55 -7.25 -13.87 -7.22
N ASP A 56 -5.98 -14.26 -7.07
CA ASP A 56 -5.37 -15.34 -7.85
C ASP A 56 -4.35 -16.11 -7.00
N ALA A 57 -4.16 -17.38 -7.35
CA ALA A 57 -3.30 -18.28 -6.61
C ALA A 57 -2.66 -19.32 -7.53
N ASP A 58 -1.52 -19.88 -7.11
CA ASP A 58 -0.80 -20.90 -7.87
C ASP A 58 -1.60 -22.20 -8.06
N TRP A 59 -2.60 -22.42 -7.20
CA TRP A 59 -3.54 -23.55 -7.30
C TRP A 59 -4.82 -23.26 -8.12
N ILE A 60 -5.03 -21.99 -8.55
CA ILE A 60 -6.16 -21.59 -9.42
C ILE A 60 -5.70 -21.50 -10.87
N SER A 61 -4.66 -20.72 -11.14
CA SER A 61 -4.19 -20.53 -12.51
C SER A 61 -2.78 -21.11 -12.64
N SER A 62 -1.84 -21.12 -12.44
CA SER A 62 -0.45 -21.55 -12.37
C SER A 62 0.41 -20.40 -11.87
N HIS A 63 1.50 -20.71 -11.23
CA HIS A 63 2.40 -19.69 -10.68
C HIS A 63 2.73 -18.59 -11.71
N LYS A 64 3.14 -18.99 -12.91
CA LYS A 64 3.47 -18.04 -13.98
C LYS A 64 2.31 -17.16 -14.41
N ARG A 65 1.09 -17.71 -14.52
CA ARG A 65 -0.11 -16.93 -14.89
C ARG A 65 -0.50 -15.98 -13.77
N MET A 66 -0.49 -16.45 -12.52
CA MET A 66 -0.76 -15.64 -11.33
C MET A 66 0.20 -14.45 -11.24
N ILE A 67 1.51 -14.65 -11.45
CA ILE A 67 2.51 -13.59 -11.43
C ILE A 67 2.33 -12.60 -12.60
N LYS A 68 2.01 -13.10 -13.81
CA LYS A 68 1.70 -12.24 -14.94
C LYS A 68 0.43 -11.40 -14.71
N HIS A 69 -0.58 -11.98 -14.05
CA HIS A 69 -1.84 -11.29 -13.75
C HIS A 69 -1.61 -10.12 -12.80
N ILE A 70 -0.91 -10.33 -11.67
CA ILE A 70 -0.60 -9.22 -10.75
C ILE A 70 0.34 -8.19 -11.38
N HIS A 71 1.27 -8.60 -12.24
CA HIS A 71 2.11 -7.67 -12.98
C HIS A 71 1.25 -6.72 -13.83
N THR A 72 0.24 -7.24 -14.57
CA THR A 72 -0.68 -6.43 -15.38
C THR A 72 -1.45 -5.41 -14.51
N LEU A 73 -1.94 -5.81 -13.34
CA LEU A 73 -2.66 -4.90 -12.45
C LEU A 73 -1.75 -3.78 -11.91
N ILE A 74 -0.51 -4.11 -11.56
CA ILE A 74 0.47 -3.12 -11.11
C ILE A 74 0.88 -2.18 -12.25
N ASP A 75 1.01 -2.69 -13.47
CA ASP A 75 1.35 -1.92 -14.68
C ASP A 75 0.28 -0.87 -15.03
N GLU A 76 -0.99 -1.15 -14.67
CA GLU A 76 -2.10 -0.23 -14.86
C GLU A 76 -2.27 0.78 -13.70
N ALA A 77 -1.62 0.56 -12.55
CA ALA A 77 -1.81 1.36 -11.36
C ALA A 77 -0.97 2.64 -11.37
N ASP A 78 -1.56 3.78 -10.98
CA ASP A 78 -0.81 4.99 -10.64
C ASP A 78 -0.23 4.91 -9.24
N VAL A 79 -0.95 4.25 -8.32
CA VAL A 79 -0.55 4.06 -6.93
C VAL A 79 -0.81 2.61 -6.51
N VAL A 80 0.18 1.97 -5.91
CA VAL A 80 0.02 0.68 -5.23
C VAL A 80 0.04 0.93 -3.72
N CYS A 81 -1.08 0.70 -3.06
CA CYS A 81 -1.25 0.82 -1.62
C CYS A 81 -1.08 -0.54 -0.96
N HIS A 82 -0.24 -0.59 0.06
CA HIS A 82 0.09 -1.81 0.79
C HIS A 82 0.44 -1.51 2.26
N TYR A 83 0.66 -2.55 3.06
CA TYR A 83 1.11 -2.42 4.45
C TYR A 83 2.46 -3.11 4.66
N ASN A 84 3.54 -2.37 4.81
CA ASN A 84 4.93 -2.84 4.85
C ASN A 84 5.44 -3.44 3.53
N GLY A 85 4.68 -3.31 2.45
CA GLY A 85 4.99 -3.94 1.17
C GLY A 85 6.25 -3.41 0.51
N GLN A 86 6.64 -2.16 0.78
CA GLN A 86 7.91 -1.63 0.26
C GLN A 86 9.12 -2.44 0.77
N ALA A 87 9.03 -2.98 1.97
CA ALA A 87 10.08 -3.82 2.54
C ALA A 87 9.99 -5.27 2.11
N PHE A 88 8.79 -5.79 1.83
CA PHE A 88 8.54 -7.20 1.58
C PHE A 88 7.80 -7.47 0.25
N ASP A 89 6.50 -7.19 0.15
CA ASP A 89 5.63 -7.60 -0.97
C ASP A 89 6.17 -7.17 -2.33
N MET A 90 6.53 -5.89 -2.47
CA MET A 90 6.98 -5.34 -3.74
C MET A 90 8.35 -5.88 -4.16
N LYS A 91 9.22 -6.18 -3.19
CA LYS A 91 10.52 -6.81 -3.49
C LYS A 91 10.35 -8.26 -3.91
N GLU A 92 9.43 -8.97 -3.26
CA GLU A 92 9.15 -10.35 -3.60
C GLU A 92 8.48 -10.44 -4.98
N LEU A 93 7.49 -9.61 -5.29
CA LEU A 93 6.88 -9.53 -6.61
C LEU A 93 7.91 -9.15 -7.71
N ASN A 94 8.75 -8.15 -7.48
CA ASN A 94 9.81 -7.78 -8.42
C ASN A 94 10.79 -8.95 -8.67
N ARG A 95 11.11 -9.72 -7.64
CA ARG A 95 11.92 -10.94 -7.79
C ARG A 95 11.19 -11.96 -8.68
N GLN A 96 9.88 -12.16 -8.47
CA GLN A 96 9.09 -13.06 -9.30
C GLN A 96 8.98 -12.57 -10.75
N PHE A 97 8.76 -11.29 -10.98
CA PHE A 97 8.73 -10.69 -12.33
C PHE A 97 10.03 -10.95 -13.07
N LEU A 98 11.17 -10.72 -12.42
CA LEU A 98 12.47 -10.96 -12.99
C LEU A 98 12.69 -12.45 -13.33
N LEU A 99 12.30 -13.36 -12.44
CA LEU A 99 12.42 -14.82 -12.65
C LEU A 99 11.53 -15.33 -13.78
N GLU A 100 10.34 -14.73 -13.98
CA GLU A 100 9.42 -15.06 -15.06
C GLU A 100 9.73 -14.33 -16.39
N GLY A 101 10.80 -13.52 -16.43
CA GLY A 101 11.22 -12.77 -17.61
C GLY A 101 10.29 -11.60 -17.97
N LEU A 102 9.52 -11.07 -16.98
CA LEU A 102 8.68 -9.90 -17.17
C LEU A 102 9.50 -8.62 -16.99
N PRO A 103 9.24 -7.57 -17.81
CA PRO A 103 9.87 -6.27 -17.62
C PRO A 103 9.39 -5.63 -16.30
N PRO A 104 10.07 -4.58 -15.81
CA PRO A 104 9.50 -3.76 -14.73
C PRO A 104 8.13 -3.21 -15.16
N PRO A 105 7.13 -3.16 -14.25
CA PRO A 105 5.88 -2.47 -14.51
C PRO A 105 6.10 -0.98 -14.81
N SER A 106 5.11 -0.32 -15.41
CA SER A 106 5.07 1.13 -15.57
C SER A 106 5.34 1.85 -14.23
N PRO A 107 5.95 3.04 -14.23
CA PRO A 107 6.22 3.77 -12.99
C PRO A 107 4.94 4.06 -12.20
N TYR A 108 4.90 3.68 -10.94
CA TYR A 108 3.81 3.90 -10.00
C TYR A 108 4.32 4.43 -8.65
N THR A 109 3.45 5.07 -7.89
CA THR A 109 3.76 5.50 -6.53
C THR A 109 3.48 4.38 -5.54
N GLN A 110 4.41 4.07 -4.64
CA GLN A 110 4.15 3.15 -3.53
C GLN A 110 3.62 3.92 -2.31
N LEU A 111 2.41 3.58 -1.88
CA LEU A 111 1.79 4.10 -0.66
C LEU A 111 1.84 3.04 0.44
N ASP A 112 2.87 3.09 1.26
CA ASP A 112 3.02 2.18 2.40
C ASP A 112 2.35 2.76 3.66
N LEU A 113 1.19 2.21 4.05
CA LEU A 113 0.45 2.71 5.21
C LEU A 113 1.19 2.49 6.53
N LEU A 114 2.07 1.49 6.65
CA LEU A 114 2.91 1.34 7.82
C LEU A 114 3.84 2.55 8.01
N ARG A 115 4.37 3.11 6.92
CA ARG A 115 5.21 4.33 6.98
C ARG A 115 4.41 5.56 7.38
N VAL A 116 3.16 5.67 6.89
CA VAL A 116 2.24 6.73 7.32
C VAL A 116 1.97 6.63 8.81
N ILE A 117 1.68 5.43 9.31
CA ILE A 117 1.45 5.17 10.74
C ILE A 117 2.68 5.56 11.56
N LYS A 118 3.86 5.02 11.24
CA LYS A 118 5.10 5.30 11.99
C LYS A 118 5.50 6.77 11.99
N ARG A 119 5.17 7.50 10.92
CA ARG A 119 5.49 8.93 10.80
C ARG A 119 4.59 9.82 11.67
N ASN A 120 3.32 9.48 11.80
CA ASN A 120 2.31 10.38 12.35
C ASN A 120 1.78 9.96 13.73
N PHE A 121 1.93 8.68 14.11
CA PHE A 121 1.28 8.13 15.30
C PHE A 121 2.23 7.25 16.12
N ARG A 122 1.82 7.03 17.37
CA ARG A 122 2.49 6.11 18.29
C ARG A 122 1.47 5.10 18.80
N PHE A 123 1.35 3.98 18.10
CA PHE A 123 0.58 2.83 18.56
C PHE A 123 1.43 1.90 19.44
N ILE A 124 0.81 1.10 20.30
CA ILE A 124 1.50 0.07 21.10
C ILE A 124 2.19 -0.94 20.18
N SER A 125 1.50 -1.32 19.09
CA SER A 125 2.04 -2.16 18.03
C SER A 125 1.65 -1.60 16.66
N ASN A 126 2.61 -1.53 15.75
CA ASN A 126 2.36 -1.10 14.37
C ASN A 126 2.00 -2.29 13.44
N LYS A 127 1.59 -3.45 13.96
CA LYS A 127 1.03 -4.53 13.14
C LYS A 127 -0.33 -4.11 12.60
N LEU A 128 -0.65 -4.47 11.35
CA LEU A 128 -1.92 -4.10 10.69
C LEU A 128 -3.13 -4.42 11.56
N ASP A 129 -3.19 -5.62 12.12
CA ASP A 129 -4.30 -6.07 12.97
C ASP A 129 -4.50 -5.18 14.20
N ASN A 130 -3.40 -4.88 14.93
CA ASN A 130 -3.47 -4.02 16.12
C ASN A 130 -3.96 -2.61 15.78
N VAL A 131 -3.39 -2.00 14.74
CA VAL A 131 -3.77 -0.65 14.30
C VAL A 131 -5.23 -0.61 13.84
N ALA A 132 -5.66 -1.61 13.10
CA ALA A 132 -7.04 -1.70 12.60
C ALA A 132 -8.04 -1.85 13.74
N GLN A 133 -7.75 -2.67 14.75
CA GLN A 133 -8.59 -2.85 15.93
C GLN A 133 -8.66 -1.56 16.77
N GLU A 134 -7.53 -0.92 17.09
CA GLU A 134 -7.51 0.34 17.85
C GLU A 134 -8.26 1.48 17.13
N LEU A 135 -8.26 1.49 15.79
CA LEU A 135 -9.00 2.47 14.99
C LEU A 135 -10.47 2.08 14.72
N GLY A 136 -10.89 0.89 15.14
CA GLY A 136 -12.26 0.38 14.97
C GLY A 136 -12.63 0.13 13.49
N VAL A 137 -11.63 -0.17 12.61
CA VAL A 137 -11.90 -0.42 11.19
C VAL A 137 -12.02 -1.90 10.84
N GLY A 138 -11.68 -2.79 11.78
CA GLY A 138 -11.82 -4.24 11.66
C GLY A 138 -10.69 -5.01 12.32
N ALA A 139 -10.59 -6.29 12.00
CA ALA A 139 -9.56 -7.21 12.48
C ALA A 139 -9.22 -8.22 11.38
N LYS A 140 -8.04 -8.84 11.49
CA LYS A 140 -7.63 -9.97 10.65
C LYS A 140 -8.43 -11.23 11.01
N ILE A 141 -8.59 -12.11 10.02
CA ILE A 141 -9.10 -13.46 10.28
C ILE A 141 -8.08 -14.22 11.12
N GLN A 142 -8.55 -14.85 12.19
CA GLN A 142 -7.70 -15.71 13.00
C GLN A 142 -7.46 -17.04 12.30
N HIS A 143 -6.25 -17.56 12.38
CA HIS A 143 -5.83 -18.82 11.78
C HIS A 143 -4.78 -19.52 12.65
N SER A 144 -4.50 -20.79 12.35
CA SER A 144 -3.58 -21.65 13.11
C SER A 144 -2.07 -21.37 12.88
N GLY A 145 -1.73 -20.20 12.37
CA GLY A 145 -0.33 -19.84 12.07
C GLY A 145 0.24 -20.74 10.95
N MET A 146 1.45 -21.25 11.14
CA MET A 146 2.16 -22.05 10.14
C MET A 146 1.40 -23.30 9.70
N ASP A 147 0.47 -23.83 10.53
CA ASP A 147 -0.32 -25.00 10.16
C ASP A 147 -1.24 -24.76 8.98
N LEU A 148 -1.77 -23.53 8.82
CA LEU A 148 -2.53 -23.16 7.64
C LEU A 148 -1.65 -23.23 6.38
N TRP A 149 -0.45 -22.67 6.38
CA TRP A 149 0.49 -22.75 5.25
C TRP A 149 0.88 -24.19 4.92
N ASN A 150 1.15 -25.02 5.93
CA ASN A 150 1.45 -26.43 5.76
C ASN A 150 0.28 -27.20 5.14
N ALA A 151 -0.97 -26.89 5.50
CA ALA A 151 -2.15 -27.49 4.92
C ALA A 151 -2.37 -27.05 3.46
N VAL A 152 -2.14 -25.76 3.15
CA VAL A 152 -2.18 -25.23 1.77
C VAL A 152 -1.16 -25.95 0.88
N ASP A 153 0.08 -26.15 1.36
CA ASP A 153 1.13 -26.89 0.66
C ASP A 153 0.75 -28.36 0.41
N LYS A 154 0.03 -28.98 1.35
CA LYS A 154 -0.54 -30.33 1.21
C LYS A 154 -1.78 -30.38 0.31
N LYS A 155 -2.15 -29.27 -0.31
CA LYS A 155 -3.29 -29.13 -1.23
C LYS A 155 -4.65 -29.32 -0.56
N ASP A 156 -4.76 -29.08 0.75
CA ASP A 156 -6.02 -29.14 1.47
C ASP A 156 -6.98 -28.05 0.95
N THR A 157 -8.18 -28.46 0.56
CA THR A 157 -9.17 -27.58 -0.08
C THR A 157 -9.72 -26.52 0.88
N GLU A 158 -9.97 -26.90 2.13
CA GLU A 158 -10.52 -25.97 3.13
C GLU A 158 -9.44 -24.97 3.58
N ALA A 159 -8.19 -25.41 3.70
CA ALA A 159 -7.07 -24.52 3.97
C ALA A 159 -6.87 -23.49 2.86
N ARG A 160 -7.00 -23.89 1.59
CA ARG A 160 -6.93 -22.97 0.44
C ARG A 160 -8.08 -21.94 0.44
N LYS A 161 -9.30 -22.38 0.75
CA LYS A 161 -10.43 -21.46 0.92
C LYS A 161 -10.23 -20.48 2.08
N LEU A 162 -9.67 -20.96 3.20
CA LEU A 162 -9.36 -20.09 4.34
C LEU A 162 -8.25 -19.11 4.00
N MET A 163 -7.19 -19.52 3.30
CA MET A 163 -6.11 -18.67 2.83
C MET A 163 -6.63 -17.57 1.90
N GLN A 164 -7.52 -17.90 0.96
CA GLN A 164 -8.18 -16.92 0.10
C GLN A 164 -8.94 -15.89 0.92
N LYS A 165 -9.83 -16.32 1.81
CA LYS A 165 -10.60 -15.41 2.68
C LYS A 165 -9.70 -14.53 3.54
N TYR A 166 -8.61 -15.09 4.05
CA TYR A 166 -7.63 -14.37 4.86
C TYR A 166 -6.98 -13.24 4.04
N ASN A 167 -6.44 -13.53 2.86
CA ASN A 167 -5.77 -12.57 2.00
C ASN A 167 -6.73 -11.50 1.46
N GLU A 168 -7.96 -11.90 1.06
CA GLU A 168 -9.03 -10.96 0.66
C GLU A 168 -9.42 -10.01 1.81
N GLN A 169 -9.55 -10.54 3.03
CA GLN A 169 -9.88 -9.73 4.21
C GLN A 169 -8.77 -8.73 4.56
N ASP A 170 -7.50 -9.11 4.43
CA ASP A 170 -6.36 -8.23 4.66
C ASP A 170 -6.36 -7.07 3.65
N THR A 171 -6.68 -7.34 2.39
CA THR A 171 -6.84 -6.30 1.35
C THR A 171 -8.01 -5.35 1.65
N LEU A 172 -9.15 -5.86 2.12
CA LEU A 172 -10.28 -5.03 2.56
C LEU A 172 -9.94 -4.19 3.80
N LEU A 173 -9.20 -4.77 4.72
CA LEU A 173 -8.75 -4.07 5.92
C LEU A 173 -7.78 -2.94 5.58
N LEU A 174 -6.91 -3.17 4.60
CA LEU A 174 -6.00 -2.18 4.05
C LEU A 174 -6.78 -0.98 3.46
N GLU A 175 -7.82 -1.22 2.65
CA GLU A 175 -8.67 -0.15 2.10
C GLU A 175 -9.39 0.65 3.20
N LYS A 176 -9.97 -0.03 4.20
CA LYS A 176 -10.63 0.64 5.34
C LYS A 176 -9.64 1.50 6.12
N LEU A 177 -8.43 1.00 6.34
CA LEU A 177 -7.36 1.75 7.00
C LEU A 177 -6.92 2.95 6.16
N TYR A 178 -6.74 2.79 4.85
CA TYR A 178 -6.46 3.90 3.92
C TYR A 178 -7.50 5.01 4.05
N ASN A 179 -8.79 4.66 4.00
CA ASN A 179 -9.89 5.62 4.13
C ASN A 179 -9.87 6.35 5.48
N LYS A 180 -9.53 5.66 6.57
CA LYS A 180 -9.39 6.24 7.91
C LYS A 180 -8.21 7.22 7.99
N LEU A 181 -7.13 6.94 7.26
CA LEU A 181 -5.89 7.71 7.26
C LEU A 181 -5.88 8.86 6.23
N LEU A 182 -6.90 9.00 5.37
CA LEU A 182 -6.96 10.04 4.33
C LEU A 182 -6.47 11.42 4.80
N PRO A 183 -6.91 11.98 5.96
CA PRO A 183 -6.46 13.31 6.41
C PRO A 183 -4.94 13.42 6.62
N TRP A 184 -4.26 12.30 6.79
CA TRP A 184 -2.84 12.18 7.14
C TRP A 184 -1.95 11.78 5.96
N LEU A 185 -2.53 11.52 4.78
CA LEU A 185 -1.82 11.09 3.57
C LEU A 185 -1.18 12.24 2.78
N GLY A 186 -1.16 13.45 3.33
CA GLY A 186 -0.58 14.61 2.65
C GLY A 186 0.86 14.39 2.21
N GLY A 187 1.12 14.58 0.91
CA GLY A 187 2.44 14.43 0.30
C GLY A 187 2.77 13.03 -0.23
N TYR A 188 1.88 12.04 -0.05
CA TYR A 188 2.07 10.71 -0.63
C TYR A 188 1.38 10.55 -1.99
N ILE A 189 0.23 11.19 -2.17
CA ILE A 189 -0.56 11.16 -3.41
C ILE A 189 -1.01 12.58 -3.77
N ASN A 190 -1.32 12.81 -5.05
CA ASN A 190 -1.83 14.09 -5.53
C ASN A 190 -2.81 13.93 -6.68
N HIS A 191 -4.10 13.87 -6.37
CA HIS A 191 -5.18 13.77 -7.36
C HIS A 191 -5.19 14.94 -8.36
N ASN A 192 -4.67 16.13 -8.01
CA ASN A 192 -4.60 17.25 -8.95
C ASN A 192 -3.69 16.99 -10.16
N SER A 193 -2.75 16.04 -10.05
CA SER A 193 -1.87 15.68 -11.19
C SER A 193 -2.59 14.86 -12.26
N TYR A 194 -3.81 14.40 -11.96
CA TYR A 194 -4.63 13.54 -12.81
C TYR A 194 -5.95 14.21 -13.24
N THR A 195 -6.18 15.46 -12.86
CA THR A 195 -7.40 16.21 -13.18
C THR A 195 -7.07 17.56 -13.79
N SER A 196 -7.93 18.06 -14.66
CA SER A 196 -7.81 19.41 -15.27
C SER A 196 -8.38 20.53 -14.39
N TYR A 197 -9.02 20.20 -13.28
CA TYR A 197 -9.63 21.12 -12.33
C TYR A 197 -9.11 20.90 -10.92
N VAL A 198 -9.28 21.93 -10.06
CA VAL A 198 -8.74 21.91 -8.69
C VAL A 198 -9.57 20.98 -7.81
N VAL A 199 -8.90 19.96 -7.26
CA VAL A 199 -9.48 19.00 -6.32
C VAL A 199 -8.62 18.87 -5.07
N CYS A 200 -9.14 18.19 -4.06
CA CYS A 200 -8.35 17.79 -2.91
C CYS A 200 -7.21 16.85 -3.36
N PRO A 201 -5.94 17.17 -3.09
CA PRO A 201 -4.83 16.33 -3.52
C PRO A 201 -4.89 14.92 -2.91
N THR A 202 -5.56 14.76 -1.76
CA THR A 202 -5.59 13.50 -1.00
C THR A 202 -6.73 12.58 -1.42
N CYS A 203 -7.94 13.11 -1.71
CA CYS A 203 -9.12 12.29 -1.98
C CYS A 203 -9.87 12.63 -3.28
N GLY A 204 -9.37 13.58 -4.07
CA GLY A 204 -9.99 13.96 -5.34
C GLY A 204 -11.30 14.78 -5.23
N SER A 205 -11.81 15.07 -4.02
CA SER A 205 -13.03 15.85 -3.85
C SER A 205 -12.85 17.31 -4.23
N ASN A 206 -13.85 17.90 -4.85
CA ASN A 206 -13.91 19.35 -5.17
C ASN A 206 -14.40 20.21 -3.99
N HIS A 207 -14.83 19.62 -2.88
CA HIS A 207 -15.30 20.33 -1.69
C HIS A 207 -14.13 20.93 -0.89
N LEU A 208 -13.53 21.98 -1.41
CA LEU A 208 -12.39 22.68 -0.82
C LEU A 208 -12.80 24.06 -0.29
N ASN A 209 -12.52 24.32 0.99
CA ASN A 209 -12.72 25.62 1.61
C ASN A 209 -11.38 26.33 1.85
N LYS A 210 -11.31 27.61 1.49
CA LYS A 210 -10.18 28.48 1.87
C LYS A 210 -10.16 28.68 3.38
N ARG A 211 -9.01 28.42 4.02
CA ARG A 211 -8.84 28.51 5.47
C ARG A 211 -7.51 29.19 5.83
N GLY A 212 -7.47 30.52 5.59
CA GLY A 212 -6.31 31.33 5.89
C GLY A 212 -5.10 30.98 5.02
N PHE A 213 -3.91 31.25 5.51
CA PHE A 213 -2.69 31.18 4.75
C PHE A 213 -1.64 30.30 5.41
N GLN A 214 -0.81 29.68 4.60
CA GLN A 214 0.44 29.04 5.03
C GLN A 214 1.60 29.94 4.61
N LYS A 215 2.47 30.26 5.57
CA LYS A 215 3.70 31.02 5.34
C LYS A 215 4.89 30.07 5.31
N SER A 216 5.77 30.27 4.34
CA SER A 216 7.14 29.78 4.36
C SER A 216 8.05 30.94 4.71
N ASN A 217 9.37 30.71 4.77
CA ASN A 217 10.34 31.77 5.08
C ASN A 217 10.26 32.96 4.11
N THR A 218 9.84 32.72 2.86
CA THR A 218 9.87 33.75 1.80
C THR A 218 8.53 34.01 1.13
N ARG A 219 7.54 33.14 1.31
CA ARG A 219 6.30 33.18 0.51
C ARG A 219 5.07 32.86 1.34
N THR A 220 3.92 33.37 0.92
CA THR A 220 2.61 33.10 1.49
C THR A 220 1.76 32.37 0.45
N TYR A 221 1.03 31.33 0.88
CA TYR A 221 0.20 30.49 0.05
C TYR A 221 -1.22 30.44 0.60
N GLN A 222 -2.24 30.39 -0.27
CA GLN A 222 -3.60 30.09 0.16
C GLN A 222 -3.65 28.68 0.74
N ARG A 223 -4.16 28.54 1.96
CA ARG A 223 -4.40 27.24 2.59
C ARG A 223 -5.84 26.79 2.39
N TRP A 224 -6.01 25.49 2.17
CA TRP A 224 -7.29 24.87 1.91
C TRP A 224 -7.55 23.74 2.88
N ARG A 225 -8.81 23.54 3.25
CA ARG A 225 -9.28 22.36 3.97
C ARG A 225 -10.29 21.63 3.10
N CYS A 226 -10.09 20.33 2.92
CA CYS A 226 -11.07 19.48 2.27
C CYS A 226 -12.22 19.19 3.26
N MET A 227 -13.46 19.43 2.82
CA MET A 227 -14.64 19.19 3.65
C MET A 227 -15.11 17.72 3.58
N SER A 228 -14.61 16.95 2.61
CA SER A 228 -14.92 15.50 2.48
C SER A 228 -14.01 14.64 3.35
N CYS A 229 -12.67 14.75 3.20
CA CYS A 229 -11.72 13.91 3.94
C CYS A 229 -11.05 14.62 5.12
N GLY A 230 -11.20 15.94 5.28
CA GLY A 230 -10.59 16.71 6.36
C GLY A 230 -9.12 17.09 6.17
N SER A 231 -8.47 16.67 5.08
CA SER A 231 -7.06 16.97 4.83
C SER A 231 -6.80 18.45 4.58
N TRP A 232 -5.57 18.88 4.88
CA TRP A 232 -5.09 20.21 4.63
C TRP A 232 -4.16 20.25 3.42
N SER A 233 -4.31 21.28 2.60
CA SER A 233 -3.45 21.53 1.43
C SER A 233 -3.18 23.03 1.26
N ARG A 234 -2.27 23.37 0.37
CA ARG A 234 -2.00 24.76 -0.03
C ARG A 234 -1.93 24.86 -1.54
N SER A 235 -2.13 26.07 -2.06
CA SER A 235 -1.90 26.35 -3.46
C SER A 235 -0.42 26.12 -3.85
N SER A 236 -0.18 25.65 -5.06
CA SER A 236 1.16 25.54 -5.63
C SER A 236 1.80 26.91 -5.81
N ASN A 237 1.00 27.89 -6.29
CA ASN A 237 1.44 29.26 -6.50
C ASN A 237 1.33 30.07 -5.21
N SER A 238 2.35 30.87 -4.93
CA SER A 238 2.32 31.85 -3.85
C SER A 238 1.42 33.03 -4.22
N ILE A 239 0.83 33.65 -3.20
CA ILE A 239 0.14 34.92 -3.34
C ILE A 239 1.22 35.98 -3.55
N LYS A 240 1.12 36.76 -4.62
CA LYS A 240 2.01 37.93 -4.83
C LYS A 240 1.81 38.92 -3.68
N SER A 241 2.86 39.24 -2.97
CA SER A 241 2.86 40.32 -2.00
C SER A 241 3.16 41.60 -2.76
N GLU A 242 2.22 42.52 -2.82
CA GLU A 242 2.42 43.83 -3.43
C GLU A 242 3.43 44.71 -2.66
N THR A 243 3.76 44.36 -1.42
CA THR A 243 4.46 45.22 -0.48
C THR A 243 5.87 44.80 -0.07
N LYS A 244 6.40 43.63 -0.49
CA LYS A 244 7.78 43.25 -0.16
C LYS A 244 8.47 42.59 -1.35
N SER A 245 9.19 43.39 -2.11
CA SER A 245 10.10 42.91 -3.16
C SER A 245 11.34 42.21 -2.62
N ASN A 246 11.78 42.57 -1.39
CA ASN A 246 12.98 42.05 -0.76
C ASN A 246 12.67 41.47 0.63
N SER A 247 12.75 40.16 0.79
CA SER A 247 12.73 39.50 2.10
C SER A 247 14.13 39.05 2.48
N VAL A 248 14.55 39.38 3.70
CA VAL A 248 15.80 38.87 4.28
C VAL A 248 15.48 37.56 4.99
N ILE A 249 16.29 36.56 4.75
CA ILE A 249 16.21 35.22 5.40
C ILE A 249 17.47 34.99 6.20
N SER A 250 17.35 34.29 7.34
CA SER A 250 18.53 33.85 8.09
C SER A 250 19.27 32.77 7.32
N ILE A 251 20.58 32.90 7.25
CA ILE A 251 21.52 31.87 6.75
C ILE A 251 21.89 30.98 7.92
N ARG A 252 21.93 29.66 7.68
CA ARG A 252 22.48 28.68 8.63
C ARG A 252 23.96 28.50 8.38
#